data_de9a43d2376142a5011074c08ac275d7
#
_entry.id   de9a43d2376142a5011074c08ac275d7
#
_cell.length_a   1.000
_cell.length_b   1.000
_cell.length_c   1.000
_cell.angle_alpha   90.00
_cell.angle_beta   90.00
_cell.angle_gamma   90.00
#
_symmetry.space_group_name_H-M   'P 1'
#
loop_
_entity.id
_entity.type
_entity.pdbx_description
1 polymer ?
#
loop_
_entity_poly.entity_id
_entity_poly.type
_entity_poly.pdbx_seq_one_letter_code
_entity_poly.pdbx_strand_id
1 'polypeptide(L)'
;YKDDAISSVEHRANLVLLLKYGMDFIKNYTMSGWVKMPNYRLNLPDYSDRAIFEGLVNHLIHRDYTVMGGEVHIDIYDDRVELVSPGAMLDGTQIQDRDIYKVPSMRRNPVIADMFTQLDYMEKRGSGLRKMRELTEKLPNFLQRKEPQYQTEATSFYTTFYNLNWNESGRIPIEEVANRVNSTLEKYPVNEKSSVEKFGVNSKSSVKTFGDTPEGSEKGSEIMQKGSEKKFGDSKNKSKS
;
A
#
# COMPACT_ATOMS: atom_id res chain seq x y z
N TYR A 1 27.02 3.70 5.70
CA TYR A 1 26.10 4.33 4.75
C TYR A 1 26.89 4.66 3.51
N LYS A 2 26.44 4.16 2.32
CA LYS A 2 26.92 4.68 1.05
C LYS A 2 26.08 5.93 0.77
N ASP A 3 26.74 7.07 0.61
CA ASP A 3 26.11 8.35 0.26
C ASP A 3 25.57 8.38 -1.18
N ASP A 4 25.82 7.31 -1.96
CA ASP A 4 25.42 7.19 -3.36
C ASP A 4 24.11 6.42 -3.49
N ALA A 5 23.06 7.07 -3.99
CA ALA A 5 21.81 6.42 -4.37
C ALA A 5 21.97 5.70 -5.73
N ILE A 6 21.49 4.45 -5.81
CA ILE A 6 21.46 3.69 -7.07
C ILE A 6 20.43 4.30 -8.04
N SER A 7 19.31 4.80 -7.51
CA SER A 7 18.24 5.42 -8.28
C SER A 7 17.52 6.45 -7.41
N SER A 8 17.13 7.57 -8.01
CA SER A 8 16.31 8.59 -7.39
C SER A 8 15.25 9.06 -8.37
N VAL A 9 14.00 9.11 -7.94
CA VAL A 9 12.85 9.51 -8.76
C VAL A 9 11.98 10.47 -7.95
N GLU A 10 11.57 11.57 -8.57
CA GLU A 10 10.61 12.52 -8.00
C GLU A 10 9.30 12.46 -8.79
N HIS A 11 8.18 12.40 -8.09
CA HIS A 11 6.84 12.43 -8.68
C HIS A 11 6.00 13.57 -8.11
N ARG A 12 5.34 14.32 -9.00
CA ARG A 12 4.35 15.34 -8.65
C ARG A 12 3.03 14.99 -9.33
N ALA A 13 2.06 14.60 -8.53
CA ALA A 13 0.76 14.13 -9.02
C ALA A 13 -0.33 14.29 -7.96
N ASN A 14 -1.56 13.91 -8.28
CA ASN A 14 -2.60 13.75 -7.26
C ASN A 14 -2.28 12.57 -6.33
N LEU A 15 -2.90 12.54 -5.15
CA LEU A 15 -2.56 11.58 -4.09
C LEU A 15 -2.78 10.12 -4.50
N VAL A 16 -3.76 9.82 -5.35
CA VAL A 16 -4.04 8.45 -5.83
C VAL A 16 -2.91 7.98 -6.75
N LEU A 17 -2.43 8.85 -7.64
CA LEU A 17 -1.30 8.54 -8.50
C LEU A 17 0.01 8.46 -7.71
N LEU A 18 0.22 9.32 -6.70
CA LEU A 18 1.39 9.24 -5.82
C LEU A 18 1.41 7.92 -5.06
N LEU A 19 0.27 7.46 -4.54
CA LEU A 19 0.15 6.15 -3.91
C LEU A 19 0.54 5.01 -4.87
N LYS A 20 0.05 5.07 -6.11
CA LYS A 20 0.40 4.09 -7.15
C LYS A 20 1.89 4.11 -7.45
N TYR A 21 2.47 5.28 -7.71
CA TYR A 21 3.91 5.42 -8.01
C TYR A 21 4.78 4.93 -6.85
N GLY A 22 4.40 5.23 -5.60
CA GLY A 22 5.11 4.72 -4.43
C GLY A 22 5.08 3.19 -4.34
N MET A 23 3.92 2.57 -4.59
CA MET A 23 3.81 1.11 -4.64
C MET A 23 4.63 0.50 -5.77
N ASP A 24 4.57 1.08 -6.97
CA ASP A 24 5.32 0.61 -8.13
C ASP A 24 6.84 0.75 -7.90
N PHE A 25 7.28 1.87 -7.30
CA PHE A 25 8.67 2.08 -6.93
C PHE A 25 9.16 0.99 -5.96
N ILE A 26 8.45 0.74 -4.87
CA ILE A 26 8.83 -0.29 -3.89
C ILE A 26 8.88 -1.67 -4.57
N LYS A 27 7.87 -2.03 -5.35
CA LYS A 27 7.83 -3.32 -6.06
C LYS A 27 8.97 -3.52 -7.06
N ASN A 28 9.44 -2.47 -7.69
CA ASN A 28 10.55 -2.54 -8.65
C ASN A 28 11.91 -2.79 -7.98
N TYR A 29 12.05 -2.43 -6.71
CA TYR A 29 13.32 -2.55 -5.97
C TYR A 29 13.27 -3.59 -4.84
N THR A 30 12.16 -4.30 -4.67
CA THR A 30 12.01 -5.36 -3.67
C THR A 30 11.74 -6.70 -4.35
N MET A 31 12.06 -7.79 -3.67
CA MET A 31 11.92 -9.13 -4.23
C MET A 31 10.76 -9.87 -3.55
N SER A 32 10.07 -10.67 -4.35
CA SER A 32 9.11 -11.65 -3.85
C SER A 32 9.62 -13.05 -4.21
N GLY A 33 10.40 -13.63 -3.31
CA GLY A 33 10.90 -14.98 -3.45
C GLY A 33 9.80 -16.02 -3.30
N TRP A 34 10.02 -17.21 -3.82
CA TRP A 34 9.15 -18.35 -3.62
C TRP A 34 9.91 -19.67 -3.70
N VAL A 35 9.36 -20.70 -3.09
CA VAL A 35 9.88 -22.05 -3.19
C VAL A 35 8.74 -23.03 -3.53
N LYS A 36 9.05 -24.05 -4.33
CA LYS A 36 8.09 -25.10 -4.69
C LYS A 36 8.05 -26.11 -3.56
N MET A 37 6.88 -26.33 -3.01
CA MET A 37 6.57 -27.40 -2.06
C MET A 37 5.93 -28.58 -2.79
N PRO A 38 5.81 -29.79 -2.19
CA PRO A 38 5.23 -30.94 -2.85
C PRO A 38 3.86 -30.69 -3.47
N ASN A 39 2.97 -29.95 -2.78
CA ASN A 39 1.58 -29.76 -3.18
C ASN A 39 1.20 -28.27 -3.44
N TYR A 40 2.09 -27.31 -3.18
CA TYR A 40 1.80 -25.89 -3.33
C TYR A 40 3.08 -25.07 -3.54
N ARG A 41 2.91 -23.80 -3.81
CA ARG A 41 3.99 -22.81 -3.85
C ARG A 41 3.97 -21.98 -2.57
N LEU A 42 5.09 -21.92 -1.85
CA LEU A 42 5.28 -21.08 -0.71
C LEU A 42 5.89 -19.75 -1.16
N ASN A 43 5.18 -18.64 -0.99
CA ASN A 43 5.70 -17.29 -1.27
C ASN A 43 6.45 -16.78 -0.04
N LEU A 44 7.63 -16.22 -0.28
CA LEU A 44 8.54 -15.68 0.73
C LEU A 44 8.94 -14.24 0.34
N PRO A 45 8.01 -13.29 0.41
CA PRO A 45 8.27 -11.91 0.03
C PRO A 45 9.20 -11.22 1.02
N ASP A 46 9.91 -10.20 0.56
CA ASP A 46 10.73 -9.33 1.42
C ASP A 46 9.86 -8.54 2.40
N TYR A 47 8.68 -8.13 1.96
CA TYR A 47 7.73 -7.29 2.71
C TYR A 47 6.29 -7.73 2.45
N SER A 48 5.38 -7.32 3.32
CA SER A 48 3.94 -7.44 3.09
C SER A 48 3.46 -6.28 2.20
N ASP A 49 3.06 -6.56 0.94
CA ASP A 49 2.54 -5.54 0.01
C ASP A 49 1.38 -4.76 0.64
N ARG A 50 0.51 -5.45 1.38
CA ARG A 50 -0.63 -4.79 2.03
C ARG A 50 -0.22 -3.92 3.22
N ALA A 51 0.82 -4.31 3.97
CA ALA A 51 1.37 -3.48 5.04
C ALA A 51 2.05 -2.23 4.49
N ILE A 52 2.84 -2.37 3.42
CA ILE A 52 3.44 -1.23 2.71
C ILE A 52 2.37 -0.28 2.18
N PHE A 53 1.31 -0.81 1.54
CA PHE A 53 0.20 0.00 1.05
C PHE A 53 -0.47 0.80 2.18
N GLU A 54 -0.76 0.16 3.32
CA GLU A 54 -1.32 0.82 4.50
C GLU A 54 -0.37 1.93 5.02
N GLY A 55 0.94 1.66 5.03
CA GLY A 55 1.96 2.64 5.38
C GLY A 55 1.94 3.86 4.48
N LEU A 56 1.95 3.68 3.16
CA LEU A 56 1.91 4.77 2.18
C LEU A 56 0.61 5.59 2.31
N VAL A 57 -0.53 4.92 2.45
CA VAL A 57 -1.82 5.60 2.69
C VAL A 57 -1.74 6.46 3.95
N ASN A 58 -1.21 5.92 5.06
CA ASN A 58 -1.05 6.67 6.31
C ASN A 58 -0.14 7.88 6.13
N HIS A 59 1.00 7.75 5.46
CA HIS A 59 1.93 8.85 5.21
C HIS A 59 1.31 9.96 4.34
N LEU A 60 0.47 9.62 3.35
CA LEU A 60 -0.24 10.60 2.52
C LEU A 60 -1.37 11.29 3.29
N ILE A 61 -2.16 10.55 4.09
CA ILE A 61 -3.31 11.10 4.81
C ILE A 61 -2.89 11.96 5.99
N HIS A 62 -1.86 11.53 6.73
CA HIS A 62 -1.41 12.20 7.95
C HIS A 62 -0.29 13.22 7.73
N ARG A 63 0.21 13.37 6.48
CA ARG A 63 1.17 14.41 6.14
C ARG A 63 0.68 15.78 6.58
N ASP A 64 1.58 16.60 7.12
CA ASP A 64 1.31 17.99 7.36
C ASP A 64 1.50 18.81 6.07
N TYR A 65 0.38 19.15 5.44
CA TYR A 65 0.35 19.91 4.18
C TYR A 65 0.62 21.39 4.37
N THR A 66 0.72 21.88 5.61
CA THR A 66 1.10 23.28 5.91
C THR A 66 2.61 23.48 5.90
N VAL A 67 3.39 22.41 6.00
CA VAL A 67 4.85 22.45 5.89
C VAL A 67 5.23 22.63 4.42
N MET A 68 5.56 23.85 4.05
CA MET A 68 5.99 24.19 2.69
C MET A 68 7.38 23.61 2.41
N GLY A 69 7.53 23.00 1.23
CA GLY A 69 8.79 22.36 0.84
C GLY A 69 9.06 20.99 1.50
N GLY A 70 8.19 20.53 2.39
CA GLY A 70 8.27 19.17 2.91
C GLY A 70 7.76 18.15 1.89
N GLU A 71 8.39 17.00 1.80
CA GLU A 71 8.05 15.91 0.86
C GLU A 71 7.78 14.61 1.63
N VAL A 72 7.04 13.69 1.01
CA VAL A 72 6.96 12.31 1.47
C VAL A 72 8.07 11.54 0.78
N HIS A 73 8.92 10.87 1.55
CA HIS A 73 10.05 10.11 1.05
C HIS A 73 9.81 8.60 1.20
N ILE A 74 10.37 7.86 0.26
CA ILE A 74 10.46 6.40 0.28
C ILE A 74 11.91 6.06 0.04
N ASP A 75 12.58 5.58 1.08
CA ASP A 75 13.97 5.16 1.00
C ASP A 75 14.05 3.64 1.08
N ILE A 76 14.69 3.02 0.06
CA ILE A 76 14.83 1.58 -0.02
C ILE A 76 16.30 1.22 0.17
N TYR A 77 16.54 0.47 1.23
CA TYR A 77 17.83 -0.12 1.57
C TYR A 77 17.78 -1.64 1.34
N ASP A 78 18.91 -2.28 1.38
CA ASP A 78 18.97 -3.73 1.25
C ASP A 78 18.19 -4.46 2.35
N ASP A 79 18.24 -3.92 3.57
CA ASP A 79 17.69 -4.52 4.78
C ASP A 79 16.34 -3.96 5.21
N ARG A 80 15.86 -2.85 4.61
CA ARG A 80 14.62 -2.18 5.01
C ARG A 80 14.08 -1.20 3.97
N VAL A 81 12.82 -0.87 4.14
CA VAL A 81 12.14 0.28 3.48
C VAL A 81 11.74 1.26 4.56
N GLU A 82 12.08 2.52 4.39
CA GLU A 82 11.67 3.62 5.25
C GLU A 82 10.68 4.54 4.52
N LEU A 83 9.57 4.84 5.18
CA LEU A 83 8.62 5.83 4.74
C LEU A 83 8.70 7.03 5.68
N VAL A 84 8.83 8.21 5.13
CA VAL A 84 8.93 9.44 5.91
C VAL A 84 7.92 10.46 5.41
N SER A 85 7.20 11.11 6.32
CA SER A 85 6.32 12.23 5.97
C SER A 85 6.46 13.39 6.95
N PRO A 86 6.33 14.65 6.48
CA PRO A 86 6.22 15.79 7.35
C PRO A 86 5.04 15.71 8.30
N GLY A 87 5.25 16.07 9.56
CA GLY A 87 4.23 16.13 10.60
C GLY A 87 4.40 15.07 11.70
N ALA A 88 4.62 15.55 12.93
CA ALA A 88 4.64 14.71 14.13
C ALA A 88 3.23 14.22 14.49
N MET A 89 3.08 13.48 15.59
CA MET A 89 1.75 13.11 16.12
C MET A 89 0.95 14.37 16.46
N LEU A 90 -0.36 14.38 16.14
CA LEU A 90 -1.24 15.55 16.37
C LEU A 90 -1.39 15.93 17.84
N ASP A 91 -1.28 14.96 18.74
CA ASP A 91 -1.38 15.16 20.18
C ASP A 91 -0.04 15.54 20.83
N GLY A 92 1.00 15.76 20.03
CA GLY A 92 2.35 16.09 20.49
C GLY A 92 3.08 14.94 21.20
N THR A 93 2.51 13.74 21.22
CA THR A 93 3.18 12.56 21.81
C THR A 93 4.17 11.95 20.84
N GLN A 94 5.08 11.13 21.35
CA GLN A 94 6.00 10.34 20.55
C GLN A 94 5.45 8.91 20.41
N ILE A 95 5.34 8.42 19.18
CA ILE A 95 4.74 7.12 18.90
C ILE A 95 5.56 5.97 19.48
N GLN A 96 6.88 6.10 19.52
CA GLN A 96 7.80 5.10 20.07
C GLN A 96 7.62 4.85 21.57
N ASP A 97 7.00 5.79 22.29
CA ASP A 97 6.70 5.68 23.72
C ASP A 97 5.29 5.14 23.99
N ARG A 98 4.56 4.75 22.95
CA ARG A 98 3.16 4.35 23.05
C ARG A 98 2.91 2.90 22.66
N ASP A 99 1.92 2.31 23.29
CA ASP A 99 1.34 1.06 22.82
C ASP A 99 0.51 1.33 21.55
N ILE A 100 0.95 0.80 20.40
CA ILE A 100 0.28 1.01 19.10
C ILE A 100 -1.17 0.52 19.07
N TYR A 101 -1.55 -0.39 19.99
CA TYR A 101 -2.91 -0.89 20.13
C TYR A 101 -3.85 0.10 20.85
N LYS A 102 -3.27 1.11 21.51
CA LYS A 102 -3.99 2.14 22.27
C LYS A 102 -3.93 3.53 21.65
N VAL A 103 -3.31 3.66 20.48
CA VAL A 103 -3.25 4.93 19.76
C VAL A 103 -4.63 5.27 19.21
N PRO A 104 -5.24 6.40 19.59
CA PRO A 104 -6.53 6.81 19.07
C PRO A 104 -6.44 7.25 17.61
N SER A 105 -7.54 7.09 16.88
CA SER A 105 -7.62 7.62 15.51
C SER A 105 -7.74 9.14 15.53
N MET A 106 -6.70 9.82 15.13
CA MET A 106 -6.70 11.28 14.95
C MET A 106 -6.32 11.62 13.51
N ARG A 107 -7.27 12.16 12.76
CA ARG A 107 -7.08 12.48 11.35
C ARG A 107 -6.56 13.90 11.20
N ARG A 108 -5.33 14.08 10.72
CA ARG A 108 -4.80 15.42 10.39
C ARG A 108 -5.57 16.05 9.24
N ASN A 109 -5.89 15.29 8.21
CA ASN A 109 -6.59 15.74 7.01
C ASN A 109 -7.91 14.97 6.81
N PRO A 110 -9.01 15.32 7.50
CA PRO A 110 -10.24 14.54 7.48
C PRO A 110 -10.86 14.43 6.09
N VAL A 111 -10.81 15.46 5.26
CA VAL A 111 -11.34 15.45 3.88
C VAL A 111 -10.57 14.44 3.00
N ILE A 112 -9.24 14.42 3.10
CA ILE A 112 -8.41 13.46 2.37
C ILE A 112 -8.68 12.04 2.86
N ALA A 113 -8.78 11.84 4.17
CA ALA A 113 -9.10 10.55 4.76
C ALA A 113 -10.48 10.02 4.32
N ASP A 114 -11.49 10.89 4.24
CA ASP A 114 -12.82 10.50 3.76
C ASP A 114 -12.81 10.14 2.27
N MET A 115 -12.04 10.86 1.43
CA MET A 115 -11.84 10.50 0.03
C MET A 115 -11.19 9.11 -0.10
N PHE A 116 -10.11 8.86 0.63
CA PHE A 116 -9.43 7.54 0.61
C PHE A 116 -10.33 6.41 1.12
N THR A 117 -11.22 6.71 2.08
CA THR A 117 -12.24 5.75 2.55
C THR A 117 -13.27 5.44 1.45
N GLN A 118 -13.74 6.44 0.69
CA GLN A 118 -14.68 6.24 -0.42
C GLN A 118 -14.08 5.45 -1.57
N LEU A 119 -12.75 5.49 -1.71
CA LEU A 119 -12.00 4.69 -2.69
C LEU A 119 -11.63 3.28 -2.16
N ASP A 120 -12.09 2.88 -0.99
CA ASP A 120 -11.79 1.61 -0.32
C ASP A 120 -10.28 1.41 -0.04
N TYR A 121 -9.51 2.49 0.03
CA TYR A 121 -8.08 2.43 0.32
C TYR A 121 -7.77 2.36 1.82
N MET A 122 -8.68 2.81 2.67
CA MET A 122 -8.53 2.78 4.12
C MET A 122 -9.84 2.49 4.85
N GLU A 123 -9.71 2.00 6.09
CA GLU A 123 -10.83 1.83 7.03
C GLU A 123 -10.91 3.01 8.01
N LYS A 124 -12.14 3.34 8.44
CA LYS A 124 -12.39 4.50 9.35
C LYS A 124 -11.91 4.31 10.80
N ARG A 125 -11.40 3.14 11.18
CA ARG A 125 -11.22 2.72 12.59
C ARG A 125 -9.88 3.08 13.23
N GLY A 126 -8.96 3.81 12.57
CA GLY A 126 -7.66 4.15 13.14
C GLY A 126 -6.77 2.94 13.48
N SER A 127 -6.89 1.88 12.70
CA SER A 127 -6.18 0.62 12.91
C SER A 127 -4.87 0.50 12.12
N GLY A 128 -4.44 1.57 11.43
CA GLY A 128 -3.35 1.51 10.43
C GLY A 128 -2.04 0.95 10.99
N LEU A 129 -1.54 1.47 12.12
CA LEU A 129 -0.28 1.01 12.73
C LEU A 129 -0.36 -0.47 13.14
N ARG A 130 -1.43 -0.84 13.84
CA ARG A 130 -1.67 -2.23 14.23
C ARG A 130 -1.80 -3.15 13.02
N LYS A 131 -2.52 -2.71 11.99
CA LYS A 131 -2.76 -3.48 10.76
C LYS A 131 -1.48 -3.73 9.99
N MET A 132 -0.58 -2.75 9.88
CA MET A 132 0.75 -2.94 9.28
C MET A 132 1.54 -4.04 9.99
N ARG A 133 1.54 -4.05 11.33
CA ARG A 133 2.17 -5.10 12.13
C ARG A 133 1.52 -6.47 11.88
N GLU A 134 0.20 -6.58 12.08
CA GLU A 134 -0.55 -7.83 11.91
C GLU A 134 -0.39 -8.44 10.51
N LEU A 135 -0.33 -7.60 9.47
CA LEU A 135 -0.13 -8.05 8.08
C LEU A 135 1.29 -8.54 7.83
N THR A 136 2.28 -7.96 8.50
CA THR A 136 3.67 -8.42 8.44
C THR A 136 3.85 -9.72 9.22
N GLU A 137 3.25 -9.84 10.41
CA GLU A 137 3.28 -11.04 11.25
C GLU A 137 2.66 -12.28 10.57
N LYS A 138 1.72 -12.07 9.64
CA LYS A 138 1.09 -13.16 8.88
C LYS A 138 1.99 -13.77 7.80
N LEU A 139 3.12 -13.17 7.49
CA LEU A 139 4.03 -13.71 6.48
C LEU A 139 4.78 -14.92 7.02
N PRO A 140 4.95 -15.98 6.21
CA PRO A 140 5.54 -17.25 6.68
C PRO A 140 6.99 -17.11 7.12
N ASN A 141 7.72 -16.14 6.56
CA ASN A 141 9.12 -15.85 6.87
C ASN A 141 9.31 -14.76 7.94
N PHE A 142 8.23 -14.35 8.63
CA PHE A 142 8.28 -13.34 9.69
C PHE A 142 9.15 -13.78 10.87
N LEU A 143 9.84 -12.80 11.45
CA LEU A 143 10.59 -12.91 12.71
C LEU A 143 10.22 -11.72 13.60
N GLN A 144 10.07 -11.93 14.91
CA GLN A 144 9.69 -10.88 15.87
C GLN A 144 10.56 -9.62 15.77
N ARG A 145 11.88 -9.77 15.58
CA ARG A 145 12.82 -8.66 15.41
C ARG A 145 12.62 -7.87 14.10
N LYS A 146 11.73 -8.31 13.22
CA LYS A 146 11.41 -7.71 11.92
C LYS A 146 10.02 -7.05 11.93
N GLU A 147 9.47 -6.78 13.10
CA GLU A 147 8.26 -5.99 13.22
C GLU A 147 8.45 -4.59 12.63
N PRO A 148 7.42 -4.04 11.95
CA PRO A 148 7.43 -2.64 11.56
C PRO A 148 7.65 -1.72 12.76
N GLN A 149 8.53 -0.74 12.60
CA GLN A 149 8.81 0.25 13.63
C GLN A 149 8.25 1.62 13.23
N TYR A 150 7.84 2.37 14.23
CA TYR A 150 7.30 3.71 14.08
C TYR A 150 8.07 4.67 14.95
N GLN A 151 8.44 5.80 14.39
CA GLN A 151 9.16 6.85 15.11
C GLN A 151 8.59 8.21 14.75
N THR A 152 8.50 9.07 15.74
CA THR A 152 8.12 10.46 15.56
C THR A 152 9.28 11.33 16.00
N GLU A 153 9.62 12.29 15.19
CA GLU A 153 10.49 13.42 15.53
C GLU A 153 9.67 14.72 15.58
N ALA A 154 10.31 15.84 15.90
CA ALA A 154 9.62 17.12 16.06
C ALA A 154 8.77 17.52 14.85
N THR A 155 9.22 17.19 13.64
CA THR A 155 8.60 17.63 12.38
C THR A 155 8.25 16.49 11.41
N SER A 156 8.53 15.26 11.77
CA SER A 156 8.42 14.14 10.83
C SER A 156 7.93 12.86 11.51
N PHE A 157 7.28 12.02 10.73
CA PHE A 157 6.86 10.68 11.11
C PHE A 157 7.54 9.65 10.21
N TYR A 158 8.08 8.58 10.81
CA TYR A 158 8.83 7.52 10.16
C TYR A 158 8.13 6.19 10.35
N THR A 159 8.08 5.38 9.29
CA THR A 159 7.70 3.98 9.36
C THR A 159 8.79 3.14 8.70
N THR A 160 9.38 2.21 9.45
CA THR A 160 10.41 1.31 8.97
C THR A 160 9.85 -0.10 8.83
N PHE A 161 9.93 -0.67 7.63
CA PHE A 161 9.65 -2.06 7.35
C PHE A 161 10.97 -2.80 7.11
N TYR A 162 11.24 -3.85 7.87
CA TYR A 162 12.46 -4.64 7.72
C TYR A 162 12.29 -5.74 6.66
N ASN A 163 13.32 -5.92 5.84
CA ASN A 163 13.37 -7.01 4.87
C ASN A 163 13.42 -8.36 5.59
N LEU A 164 12.39 -9.20 5.39
CA LEU A 164 12.24 -10.48 6.07
C LEU A 164 13.26 -11.53 5.62
N ASN A 165 13.87 -11.32 4.44
CA ASN A 165 14.85 -12.20 3.84
C ASN A 165 16.29 -11.64 3.91
N TRP A 166 16.56 -10.73 4.84
CA TRP A 166 17.86 -10.11 5.05
C TRP A 166 18.34 -10.30 6.49
N ASN A 167 19.64 -10.48 6.69
CA ASN A 167 20.30 -10.51 8.01
C ASN A 167 21.63 -9.73 7.96
N GLU A 168 22.41 -9.78 9.03
CA GLU A 168 23.70 -9.10 9.12
C GLU A 168 24.74 -9.58 8.09
N SER A 169 24.59 -10.81 7.59
CA SER A 169 25.47 -11.39 6.56
C SER A 169 24.98 -11.08 5.13
N GLY A 170 23.85 -10.41 4.97
CA GLY A 170 23.25 -10.07 3.70
C GLY A 170 21.92 -10.80 3.42
N ARG A 171 21.58 -10.96 2.14
CA ARG A 171 20.37 -11.67 1.73
C ARG A 171 20.43 -13.14 2.10
N ILE A 172 19.43 -13.62 2.82
CA ILE A 172 19.30 -15.03 3.21
C ILE A 172 18.92 -15.83 1.97
N PRO A 173 19.63 -16.94 1.65
CA PRO A 173 19.25 -17.85 0.59
C PRO A 173 17.81 -18.35 0.76
N ILE A 174 17.05 -18.40 -0.34
CA ILE A 174 15.63 -18.73 -0.28
C ILE A 174 15.36 -20.13 0.28
N GLU A 175 16.28 -21.06 0.03
CA GLU A 175 16.23 -22.43 0.55
C GLU A 175 16.38 -22.45 2.09
N GLU A 176 17.22 -21.60 2.66
CA GLU A 176 17.41 -21.49 4.11
C GLU A 176 16.13 -20.92 4.75
N VAL A 177 15.52 -19.88 4.15
CA VAL A 177 14.24 -19.33 4.59
C VAL A 177 13.16 -20.40 4.55
N ALA A 178 13.08 -21.15 3.45
CA ALA A 178 12.10 -22.22 3.28
C ALA A 178 12.27 -23.34 4.32
N ASN A 179 13.49 -23.76 4.58
CA ASN A 179 13.79 -24.80 5.59
C ASN A 179 13.38 -24.34 7.00
N ARG A 180 13.63 -23.08 7.34
CA ARG A 180 13.20 -22.48 8.61
C ARG A 180 11.66 -22.48 8.73
N VAL A 181 10.96 -22.08 7.68
CA VAL A 181 9.49 -22.05 7.66
C VAL A 181 8.93 -23.48 7.79
N ASN A 182 9.47 -24.44 7.04
CA ASN A 182 9.04 -25.85 7.10
C ASN A 182 9.24 -26.44 8.51
N SER A 183 10.40 -26.22 9.13
CA SER A 183 10.66 -26.72 10.48
C SER A 183 9.68 -26.13 11.52
N THR A 184 9.18 -24.93 11.28
CA THR A 184 8.15 -24.29 12.12
C THR A 184 6.78 -24.91 11.86
N LEU A 185 6.42 -25.17 10.61
CA LEU A 185 5.15 -25.81 10.24
C LEU A 185 5.05 -27.25 10.74
N GLU A 186 6.15 -28.00 10.71
CA GLU A 186 6.22 -29.38 11.26
C GLU A 186 6.03 -29.40 12.79
N LYS A 187 6.57 -28.43 13.51
CA LYS A 187 6.39 -28.30 14.97
C LYS A 187 4.97 -27.92 15.36
N TYR A 188 4.29 -27.16 14.50
CA TYR A 188 2.93 -26.66 14.72
C TYR A 188 2.07 -27.03 13.51
N PRO A 189 1.62 -28.30 13.37
CA PRO A 189 0.78 -28.71 12.25
C PRO A 189 -0.52 -27.91 12.27
N VAL A 190 -0.66 -27.04 11.29
CA VAL A 190 -1.85 -26.21 11.13
C VAL A 190 -2.89 -27.05 10.39
N ASN A 191 -4.09 -27.20 10.96
CA ASN A 191 -5.22 -27.84 10.27
C ASN A 191 -5.43 -27.18 8.90
N GLU A 192 -5.56 -27.98 7.82
CA GLU A 192 -5.59 -27.53 6.42
C GLU A 192 -6.53 -26.35 6.12
N LYS A 193 -7.60 -26.16 6.89
CA LYS A 193 -8.53 -25.03 6.73
C LYS A 193 -8.03 -23.70 7.28
N SER A 194 -7.11 -23.69 8.24
CA SER A 194 -6.58 -22.46 8.85
C SER A 194 -5.26 -21.99 8.21
N SER A 195 -4.56 -22.86 7.48
CA SER A 195 -3.29 -22.54 6.83
C SER A 195 -3.46 -21.66 5.59
N VAL A 196 -4.56 -21.81 4.86
CA VAL A 196 -4.87 -21.00 3.67
C VAL A 196 -5.12 -19.54 4.05
N GLU A 197 -5.77 -19.29 5.19
CA GLU A 197 -6.04 -17.93 5.66
C GLU A 197 -4.86 -17.32 6.43
N LYS A 198 -4.12 -18.12 7.19
CA LYS A 198 -3.09 -17.62 8.11
C LYS A 198 -1.75 -17.32 7.43
N PHE A 199 -1.43 -18.02 6.35
CA PHE A 199 -0.14 -17.87 5.65
C PHE A 199 -0.25 -17.37 4.21
N GLY A 200 -1.41 -16.86 3.78
CA GLY A 200 -1.58 -16.28 2.44
C GLY A 200 -1.31 -17.28 1.29
N VAL A 201 -1.51 -18.57 1.51
CA VAL A 201 -1.40 -19.59 0.46
C VAL A 201 -2.62 -19.49 -0.44
N ASN A 202 -2.54 -18.66 -1.48
CA ASN A 202 -3.60 -18.52 -2.48
C ASN A 202 -3.54 -19.68 -3.47
N SER A 203 -4.51 -20.58 -3.40
CA SER A 203 -4.71 -21.63 -4.41
C SER A 203 -5.42 -21.15 -5.69
N LYS A 204 -5.82 -19.87 -5.75
CA LYS A 204 -6.37 -19.23 -6.95
C LYS A 204 -5.96 -17.76 -6.98
N SER A 205 -4.99 -17.45 -7.81
CA SER A 205 -4.65 -16.07 -8.16
C SER A 205 -5.73 -15.50 -9.08
N SER A 206 -6.71 -14.81 -8.53
CA SER A 206 -7.40 -13.78 -9.29
C SER A 206 -6.67 -12.46 -9.03
N VAL A 207 -5.63 -12.23 -9.79
CA VAL A 207 -5.02 -10.92 -9.93
C VAL A 207 -6.07 -10.06 -10.61
N LYS A 208 -6.79 -9.25 -9.86
CA LYS A 208 -7.41 -8.06 -10.44
C LYS A 208 -6.28 -7.09 -10.71
N THR A 209 -5.74 -7.14 -11.91
CA THR A 209 -4.89 -6.08 -12.46
C THR A 209 -5.70 -4.79 -12.48
N PHE A 210 -5.19 -3.79 -11.82
CA PHE A 210 -5.62 -2.41 -12.00
C PHE A 210 -5.26 -2.01 -13.44
N GLY A 211 -6.27 -1.95 -14.34
CA GLY A 211 -6.05 -1.36 -15.63
C GLY A 211 -6.60 -2.06 -16.85
N ASP A 212 -7.68 -2.80 -16.79
CA ASP A 212 -8.41 -3.19 -18.01
C ASP A 212 -9.69 -2.36 -18.13
N THR A 213 -9.62 -1.32 -18.95
CA THR A 213 -10.79 -0.74 -19.61
C THR A 213 -11.30 -1.77 -20.62
N PRO A 214 -12.59 -2.10 -20.64
CA PRO A 214 -13.13 -2.98 -21.67
C PRO A 214 -13.08 -2.26 -23.02
N GLU A 215 -12.26 -2.78 -23.94
CA GLU A 215 -12.37 -2.47 -25.35
C GLU A 215 -13.75 -2.91 -25.85
N GLY A 216 -14.43 -1.96 -26.51
CA GLY A 216 -15.73 -2.15 -27.08
C GLY A 216 -15.73 -3.24 -28.16
N SER A 217 -16.57 -4.23 -27.99
CA SER A 217 -16.94 -5.13 -29.07
C SER A 217 -17.95 -4.41 -29.96
N GLU A 218 -17.50 -4.03 -31.16
CA GLU A 218 -18.38 -3.78 -32.29
C GLU A 218 -19.21 -5.03 -32.61
N LYS A 219 -20.51 -4.91 -32.51
CA LYS A 219 -21.45 -5.69 -33.30
C LYS A 219 -22.56 -4.75 -33.76
N GLY A 220 -22.53 -4.50 -35.06
CA GLY A 220 -23.57 -3.79 -35.78
C GLY A 220 -24.92 -4.47 -35.68
N SER A 221 -25.94 -3.68 -35.62
CA SER A 221 -27.24 -3.98 -36.19
C SER A 221 -27.92 -2.65 -36.56
N GLU A 222 -28.10 -2.49 -37.87
CA GLU A 222 -29.00 -1.56 -38.50
C GLU A 222 -30.39 -1.64 -37.84
N ILE A 223 -31.05 -0.52 -37.65
CA ILE A 223 -32.48 -0.36 -37.87
C ILE A 223 -32.89 1.14 -37.78
N MET A 224 -33.30 1.63 -38.95
CA MET A 224 -34.33 2.62 -39.25
C MET A 224 -34.26 4.06 -38.70
N GLN A 225 -34.04 4.91 -39.66
CA GLN A 225 -34.55 6.27 -39.77
C GLN A 225 -36.06 6.34 -39.54
N LYS A 226 -36.52 7.28 -38.73
CA LYS A 226 -37.73 8.06 -38.98
C LYS A 226 -37.58 9.45 -38.41
N GLY A 227 -37.69 10.40 -39.30
CA GLY A 227 -37.58 11.81 -39.06
C GLY A 227 -38.79 12.40 -38.31
N SER A 228 -38.55 13.53 -37.75
CA SER A 228 -39.56 14.60 -37.68
C SER A 228 -38.84 15.95 -37.55
N GLU A 229 -38.90 16.68 -38.65
CA GLU A 229 -38.66 18.13 -38.69
C GLU A 229 -39.64 18.85 -37.75
N LYS A 230 -39.17 19.82 -37.03
CA LYS A 230 -39.98 20.99 -36.60
C LYS A 230 -39.11 22.23 -36.59
N LYS A 231 -39.27 22.96 -37.65
CA LYS A 231 -39.37 24.39 -37.96
C LYS A 231 -38.93 25.38 -36.89
N PHE A 232 -37.97 26.17 -37.35
CA PHE A 232 -37.68 27.53 -36.94
C PHE A 232 -38.89 28.44 -37.05
N GLY A 233 -39.13 29.28 -36.08
CA GLY A 233 -40.09 30.38 -36.09
C GLY A 233 -39.40 31.65 -35.57
N ASP A 234 -39.01 32.49 -36.52
CA ASP A 234 -38.66 33.90 -36.31
C ASP A 234 -39.86 34.68 -35.77
N SER A 235 -39.60 35.55 -34.82
CA SER A 235 -40.39 36.76 -34.70
C SER A 235 -39.59 37.91 -34.09
N LYS A 236 -39.52 38.92 -34.95
CA LYS A 236 -38.93 40.23 -34.79
C LYS A 236 -39.63 41.11 -33.73
N ASN A 237 -38.81 41.95 -33.14
CA ASN A 237 -39.04 43.38 -32.85
C ASN A 237 -40.42 43.87 -32.37
N LYS A 238 -40.39 44.55 -31.24
CA LYS A 238 -40.77 45.99 -31.20
C LYS A 238 -40.36 46.68 -29.90
N SER A 239 -39.64 47.78 -30.09
CA SER A 239 -39.41 48.90 -29.19
C SER A 239 -40.67 49.63 -28.75
N LYS A 240 -40.69 50.15 -27.57
CA LYS A 240 -41.11 51.55 -27.16
C LYS A 240 -41.43 51.53 -25.66
N SER A 241 -40.87 52.30 -24.99
CA SER A 241 -40.99 53.58 -24.25
C SER A 241 -40.16 53.43 -22.99
#